data_bf862b9b969c4027e2cd709bef947a50
#
_entry.id   bf862b9b969c4027e2cd709bef947a50
#
_cell.length_a   1.000
_cell.length_b   1.000
_cell.length_c   1.000
_cell.angle_alpha   90.00
_cell.angle_beta   90.00
_cell.angle_gamma   90.00
#
_symmetry.space_group_name_H-M   'P 1'
#
loop_
_entity.id
_entity.type
_entity.pdbx_description
1 polymer ?
#
loop_
_entity_poly.entity_id
_entity_poly.type
_entity_poly.pdbx_seq_one_letter_code
_entity_poly.pdbx_strand_id
1 'polypeptide(L)'
;MNHRPIVATRDWHPQTSSHFTSGGGRWPPHCVADSKGAAFHQDLLLPAHTIVVSKGLQPNENGYSAFDGIDDKQTSLLNILTAHSIEGVVVCGLATDYCVRATVLDARRFGFSTFVVVDAIEPVNLNDTDGDEAEREMQDAGAQLVDSSTVQRLFVQDDGSHRRR
;
A
#
# COMPACT_ATOMS: atom_id res chain seq x y z
N MET A 1 -21.88 -13.04 -1.64
CA MET A 1 -21.15 -12.08 -2.51
C MET A 1 -19.72 -12.06 -2.01
N ASN A 2 -18.77 -12.52 -2.82
CA ASN A 2 -17.34 -12.39 -2.46
C ASN A 2 -16.96 -10.92 -2.65
N HIS A 3 -17.03 -10.14 -1.57
CA HIS A 3 -16.48 -8.78 -1.60
C HIS A 3 -14.97 -8.88 -1.69
N ARG A 4 -14.38 -8.27 -2.70
CA ARG A 4 -12.93 -8.09 -2.80
C ARG A 4 -12.49 -7.24 -1.59
N PRO A 5 -11.48 -7.65 -0.80
CA PRO A 5 -11.07 -6.89 0.37
C PRO A 5 -10.48 -5.54 -0.06
N ILE A 6 -10.85 -4.51 0.69
CA ILE A 6 -10.15 -3.22 0.64
C ILE A 6 -9.20 -3.20 1.83
N VAL A 7 -7.93 -2.95 1.57
CA VAL A 7 -6.89 -2.83 2.60
C VAL A 7 -6.37 -1.41 2.60
N ALA A 8 -6.43 -0.75 3.75
CA ALA A 8 -5.81 0.54 3.96
C ALA A 8 -4.57 0.35 4.83
N THR A 9 -3.41 0.75 4.32
CA THR A 9 -2.14 0.64 5.06
C THR A 9 -1.78 1.98 5.68
N ARG A 10 -1.10 1.94 6.84
CA ARG A 10 -0.57 3.13 7.49
C ARG A 10 0.76 2.84 8.17
N ASP A 11 1.58 3.88 8.29
CA ASP A 11 2.74 3.86 9.16
C ASP A 11 2.30 4.02 10.62
N TRP A 12 2.95 3.25 11.51
CA TRP A 12 2.61 3.25 12.94
C TRP A 12 3.88 3.07 13.76
N HIS A 13 4.76 4.09 13.65
CA HIS A 13 6.11 4.01 14.21
C HIS A 13 6.11 4.25 15.73
N PRO A 14 6.85 3.44 16.50
CA PRO A 14 7.12 3.79 17.89
C PRO A 14 7.93 5.10 17.98
N GLN A 15 7.73 5.87 19.03
CA GLN A 15 8.41 7.14 19.22
C GLN A 15 9.96 7.01 19.21
N THR A 16 10.47 5.82 19.53
CA THR A 16 11.90 5.48 19.57
C THR A 16 12.41 4.86 18.27
N SER A 17 11.66 4.97 17.17
CA SER A 17 12.04 4.35 15.89
C SER A 17 13.40 4.85 15.40
N SER A 18 14.27 3.91 15.00
CA SER A 18 15.52 4.19 14.30
C SER A 18 15.33 4.78 12.90
N HIS A 19 14.12 4.75 12.38
CA HIS A 19 13.71 5.42 11.15
C HIS A 19 13.81 6.95 11.25
N PHE A 20 13.68 7.49 12.45
CA PHE A 20 13.72 8.92 12.71
C PHE A 20 15.14 9.44 12.92
N THR A 21 15.35 10.73 12.64
CA THR A 21 16.63 11.41 12.87
C THR A 21 17.08 11.33 14.34
N SER A 22 16.16 11.31 15.29
CA SER A 22 16.43 11.09 16.71
C SER A 22 16.97 9.68 17.02
N GLY A 23 16.69 8.71 16.17
CA GLY A 23 17.17 7.33 16.26
C GLY A 23 18.32 7.01 15.29
N GLY A 24 18.87 8.02 14.60
CA GLY A 24 19.95 7.86 13.61
C GLY A 24 19.45 7.65 12.16
N GLY A 25 18.15 7.66 11.92
CA GLY A 25 17.53 7.55 10.60
C GLY A 25 17.55 8.89 9.85
N ARG A 26 16.93 8.88 8.68
CA ARG A 26 16.91 10.05 7.78
C ARG A 26 15.66 10.93 7.89
N TRP A 27 14.60 10.41 8.48
CA TRP A 27 13.31 11.09 8.51
C TRP A 27 13.06 11.87 9.79
N PRO A 28 12.42 13.04 9.73
CA PRO A 28 11.90 13.66 10.94
C PRO A 28 10.81 12.74 11.55
N PRO A 29 10.52 12.84 12.86
CA PRO A 29 9.41 12.09 13.46
C PRO A 29 8.10 12.35 12.73
N HIS A 30 7.47 11.27 12.26
CA HIS A 30 6.18 11.28 11.56
C HIS A 30 5.44 9.98 11.86
N CYS A 31 4.15 9.95 11.63
CA CYS A 31 3.30 8.77 11.82
C CYS A 31 3.58 8.02 13.13
N VAL A 32 3.89 8.80 14.20
CA VAL A 32 4.13 8.23 15.52
C VAL A 32 2.86 7.58 16.03
N ALA A 33 2.96 6.34 16.49
CA ALA A 33 1.84 5.54 16.99
C ALA A 33 0.96 6.33 17.97
N ASP A 34 -0.34 6.17 17.88
CA ASP A 34 -1.37 6.82 18.70
C ASP A 34 -1.43 8.36 18.57
N SER A 35 -0.65 8.95 17.66
CA SER A 35 -0.71 10.39 17.39
C SER A 35 -1.70 10.72 16.26
N LYS A 36 -2.13 11.98 16.22
CA LYS A 36 -2.92 12.52 15.11
C LYS A 36 -2.18 12.37 13.76
N GLY A 37 -0.84 12.44 13.76
CA GLY A 37 -0.02 12.31 12.57
C GLY A 37 0.02 10.90 11.97
N ALA A 38 -0.38 9.87 12.74
CA ALA A 38 -0.49 8.49 12.27
C ALA A 38 -1.93 8.11 11.85
N ALA A 39 -2.90 9.00 12.06
CA ALA A 39 -4.28 8.77 11.64
C ALA A 39 -4.42 8.94 10.11
N PHE A 40 -5.38 8.23 9.51
CA PHE A 40 -5.77 8.51 8.14
C PHE A 40 -6.29 9.94 8.00
N HIS A 41 -6.08 10.54 6.83
CA HIS A 41 -6.60 11.86 6.56
C HIS A 41 -8.13 11.87 6.69
N GLN A 42 -8.69 12.90 7.28
CA GLN A 42 -10.14 12.99 7.57
C GLN A 42 -11.03 12.91 6.34
N ASP A 43 -10.51 13.32 5.17
CA ASP A 43 -11.25 13.30 3.90
C ASP A 43 -11.11 11.96 3.17
N LEU A 44 -10.30 11.01 3.70
CA LEU A 44 -10.21 9.66 3.15
C LEU A 44 -11.42 8.84 3.61
N LEU A 45 -12.36 8.65 2.71
CA LEU A 45 -13.59 7.90 2.97
C LEU A 45 -13.34 6.40 2.76
N LEU A 46 -13.03 5.70 3.85
CA LEU A 46 -12.86 4.25 3.83
C LEU A 46 -14.18 3.54 4.12
N PRO A 47 -14.56 2.51 3.34
CA PRO A 47 -15.69 1.65 3.66
C PRO A 47 -15.55 0.98 5.04
N ALA A 48 -16.66 0.74 5.73
CA ALA A 48 -16.65 0.19 7.08
C ALA A 48 -16.00 -1.22 7.20
N HIS A 49 -15.92 -1.95 6.10
CA HIS A 49 -15.29 -3.28 6.04
C HIS A 49 -13.81 -3.24 5.60
N THR A 50 -13.20 -2.06 5.54
CA THR A 50 -11.78 -1.91 5.19
C THR A 50 -10.90 -2.56 6.25
N ILE A 51 -9.98 -3.40 5.81
CA ILE A 51 -8.97 -4.01 6.67
C ILE A 51 -7.82 -3.00 6.82
N VAL A 52 -7.51 -2.64 8.06
CA VAL A 52 -6.39 -1.73 8.34
C VAL A 52 -5.16 -2.54 8.66
N VAL A 53 -4.07 -2.28 7.91
CA VAL A 53 -2.76 -2.89 8.12
C VAL A 53 -1.78 -1.80 8.57
N SER A 54 -1.19 -1.97 9.74
CA SER A 54 -0.18 -1.05 10.29
C SER A 54 1.21 -1.62 10.09
N LYS A 55 2.17 -0.78 9.73
CA LYS A 55 3.55 -1.17 9.44
C LYS A 55 4.56 -0.27 10.13
N GLY A 56 5.85 -0.68 10.16
CA GLY A 56 6.89 0.04 10.90
C GLY A 56 6.68 -0.02 12.41
N LEU A 57 6.17 -1.13 12.93
CA LEU A 57 5.75 -1.31 14.31
C LEU A 57 6.92 -1.49 15.28
N GLN A 58 8.08 -1.92 14.79
CA GLN A 58 9.23 -2.18 15.63
C GLN A 58 10.25 -1.03 15.55
N PRO A 59 11.00 -0.76 16.62
CA PRO A 59 11.99 0.34 16.63
C PRO A 59 13.02 0.28 15.50
N ASN A 60 13.35 -0.91 15.01
CA ASN A 60 14.39 -1.14 14.00
C ASN A 60 13.85 -1.41 12.60
N GLU A 61 12.55 -1.18 12.37
CA GLU A 61 11.90 -1.39 11.07
C GLU A 61 11.70 -0.06 10.35
N ASN A 62 12.00 -0.05 9.05
CA ASN A 62 11.60 1.05 8.17
C ASN A 62 10.11 0.99 7.83
N GLY A 63 9.56 -0.22 7.67
CA GLY A 63 8.15 -0.45 7.40
C GLY A 63 7.65 0.16 6.09
N TYR A 64 8.46 0.11 5.01
CA TYR A 64 8.02 0.65 3.73
C TYR A 64 6.97 -0.22 3.06
N SER A 65 7.20 -1.52 2.97
CA SER A 65 6.27 -2.42 2.32
C SER A 65 5.02 -2.66 3.17
N ALA A 66 3.85 -2.68 2.54
CA ALA A 66 2.62 -3.11 3.19
C ALA A 66 2.69 -4.58 3.65
N PHE A 67 3.55 -5.39 3.03
CA PHE A 67 3.75 -6.79 3.39
C PHE A 67 4.55 -6.96 4.70
N ASP A 68 5.21 -5.92 5.20
CA ASP A 68 5.81 -5.88 6.53
C ASP A 68 4.78 -5.62 7.64
N GLY A 69 3.55 -5.28 7.27
CA GLY A 69 2.49 -4.87 8.19
C GLY A 69 1.57 -6.01 8.62
N ILE A 70 0.86 -5.72 9.70
CA ILE A 70 -0.16 -6.61 10.28
C ILE A 70 -1.46 -5.85 10.57
N ASP A 71 -2.58 -6.56 10.60
CA ASP A 71 -3.87 -6.05 11.05
C ASP A 71 -4.01 -6.05 12.58
N ASP A 72 -5.17 -5.66 13.09
CA ASP A 72 -5.50 -5.66 14.53
C ASP A 72 -5.53 -7.07 15.16
N LYS A 73 -5.61 -8.11 14.32
CA LYS A 73 -5.58 -9.54 14.74
C LYS A 73 -4.17 -10.14 14.59
N GLN A 74 -3.15 -9.33 14.34
CA GLN A 74 -1.78 -9.77 14.10
C GLN A 74 -1.62 -10.63 12.85
N THR A 75 -2.50 -10.46 11.85
CA THR A 75 -2.43 -11.18 10.58
C THR A 75 -1.66 -10.35 9.56
N SER A 76 -0.64 -10.94 8.92
CA SER A 76 0.12 -10.26 7.88
C SER A 76 -0.72 -10.02 6.62
N LEU A 77 -0.38 -8.97 5.85
CA LEU A 77 -1.04 -8.69 4.57
C LEU A 77 -1.03 -9.92 3.64
N LEU A 78 0.11 -10.64 3.57
CA LEU A 78 0.21 -11.84 2.74
C LEU A 78 -0.84 -12.89 3.15
N ASN A 79 -0.99 -13.14 4.44
CA ASN A 79 -1.97 -14.09 4.95
C ASN A 79 -3.41 -13.62 4.71
N ILE A 80 -3.69 -12.33 4.83
CA ILE A 80 -4.99 -11.73 4.51
C ILE A 80 -5.33 -11.98 3.04
N LEU A 81 -4.44 -11.64 2.12
CA LEU A 81 -4.66 -11.81 0.68
C LEU A 81 -4.83 -13.28 0.31
N THR A 82 -4.01 -14.17 0.88
CA THR A 82 -4.07 -15.61 0.64
C THR A 82 -5.39 -16.21 1.15
N ALA A 83 -5.82 -15.84 2.34
CA ALA A 83 -7.09 -16.31 2.93
C ALA A 83 -8.31 -15.91 2.09
N HIS A 84 -8.23 -14.79 1.37
CA HIS A 84 -9.27 -14.33 0.46
C HIS A 84 -9.09 -14.82 -0.98
N SER A 85 -8.10 -15.70 -1.23
CA SER A 85 -7.78 -16.23 -2.59
C SER A 85 -7.55 -15.11 -3.60
N ILE A 86 -6.86 -14.04 -3.19
CA ILE A 86 -6.51 -12.92 -4.06
C ILE A 86 -5.35 -13.32 -4.96
N GLU A 87 -5.50 -13.13 -6.27
CA GLU A 87 -4.49 -13.40 -7.28
C GLU A 87 -3.84 -12.11 -7.81
N GLY A 88 -4.49 -10.98 -7.59
CA GLY A 88 -4.00 -9.69 -8.05
C GLY A 88 -4.37 -8.55 -7.11
N VAL A 89 -3.53 -7.53 -7.10
CA VAL A 89 -3.70 -6.33 -6.26
C VAL A 89 -3.65 -5.05 -7.09
N VAL A 90 -4.41 -4.08 -6.66
CA VAL A 90 -4.34 -2.70 -7.17
C VAL A 90 -3.76 -1.84 -6.08
N VAL A 91 -2.67 -1.14 -6.36
CA VAL A 91 -1.92 -0.34 -5.40
C VAL A 91 -2.04 1.13 -5.75
N CYS A 92 -2.36 1.95 -4.76
CA CYS A 92 -2.37 3.42 -4.84
C CYS A 92 -1.98 4.01 -3.48
N GLY A 93 -1.75 5.32 -3.42
CA GLY A 93 -1.43 6.06 -2.20
C GLY A 93 -0.01 6.62 -2.18
N LEU A 94 0.57 6.78 -1.01
CA LEU A 94 1.82 7.49 -0.78
C LEU A 94 2.88 6.61 -0.10
N ALA A 95 4.15 6.85 -0.39
CA ALA A 95 4.68 7.65 -1.47
C ALA A 95 5.20 6.73 -2.56
N THR A 96 5.16 7.19 -3.83
CA THR A 96 5.54 6.41 -5.02
C THR A 96 6.91 5.77 -4.88
N ASP A 97 7.91 6.56 -4.51
CA ASP A 97 9.33 6.21 -4.41
C ASP A 97 9.70 5.44 -3.12
N TYR A 98 8.76 5.27 -2.19
CA TYR A 98 8.96 4.54 -0.93
C TYR A 98 7.93 3.40 -0.77
N CYS A 99 6.81 3.67 -0.10
CA CYS A 99 5.89 2.63 0.32
C CYS A 99 5.15 1.98 -0.85
N VAL A 100 4.79 2.74 -1.88
CA VAL A 100 4.14 2.19 -3.08
C VAL A 100 5.12 1.27 -3.80
N ARG A 101 6.32 1.75 -4.13
CA ARG A 101 7.36 0.94 -4.78
C ARG A 101 7.66 -0.33 -3.98
N ALA A 102 7.95 -0.22 -2.69
CA ALA A 102 8.28 -1.37 -1.84
C ALA A 102 7.15 -2.41 -1.82
N THR A 103 5.90 -1.94 -1.69
CA THR A 103 4.72 -2.82 -1.70
C THR A 103 4.52 -3.52 -3.05
N VAL A 104 4.71 -2.79 -4.15
CA VAL A 104 4.56 -3.34 -5.52
C VAL A 104 5.63 -4.39 -5.80
N LEU A 105 6.89 -4.11 -5.46
CA LEU A 105 7.99 -5.05 -5.64
C LEU A 105 7.76 -6.35 -4.86
N ASP A 106 7.31 -6.25 -3.60
CA ASP A 106 6.97 -7.42 -2.80
C ASP A 106 5.74 -8.15 -3.34
N ALA A 107 4.70 -7.45 -3.78
CA ALA A 107 3.54 -8.08 -4.41
C ALA A 107 3.95 -8.91 -5.62
N ARG A 108 4.82 -8.38 -6.47
CA ARG A 108 5.38 -9.11 -7.63
C ARG A 108 6.21 -10.31 -7.20
N ARG A 109 7.06 -10.14 -6.18
CA ARG A 109 7.87 -11.22 -5.60
C ARG A 109 7.01 -12.37 -5.05
N PHE A 110 5.88 -12.06 -4.43
CA PHE A 110 4.91 -13.05 -3.94
C PHE A 110 4.01 -13.62 -5.04
N GLY A 111 4.15 -13.19 -6.29
CA GLY A 111 3.44 -13.75 -7.44
C GLY A 111 2.08 -13.10 -7.74
N PHE A 112 1.72 -12.02 -7.09
CA PHE A 112 0.46 -11.31 -7.38
C PHE A 112 0.53 -10.59 -8.74
N SER A 113 -0.53 -10.66 -9.52
CA SER A 113 -0.75 -9.70 -10.61
C SER A 113 -0.91 -8.31 -10.00
N THR A 114 -0.11 -7.32 -10.44
CA THR A 114 -0.02 -6.05 -9.71
C THR A 114 -0.28 -4.89 -10.66
N PHE A 115 -1.24 -4.05 -10.29
CA PHE A 115 -1.58 -2.81 -10.97
C PHE A 115 -1.25 -1.63 -10.07
N VAL A 116 -0.66 -0.58 -10.62
CA VAL A 116 -0.36 0.68 -9.93
C VAL A 116 -1.17 1.80 -10.56
N VAL A 117 -1.92 2.53 -9.76
CA VAL A 117 -2.80 3.61 -10.23
C VAL A 117 -2.02 4.92 -10.26
N VAL A 118 -1.49 5.29 -11.42
CA VAL A 118 -0.53 6.40 -11.56
C VAL A 118 -1.10 7.79 -11.25
N ASP A 119 -2.39 7.99 -11.44
CA ASP A 119 -3.10 9.24 -11.08
C ASP A 119 -3.59 9.26 -9.63
N ALA A 120 -3.18 8.25 -8.83
CA ALA A 120 -3.48 8.12 -7.40
C ALA A 120 -2.24 7.74 -6.56
N ILE A 121 -1.07 8.12 -7.02
CA ILE A 121 0.20 8.04 -6.30
C ILE A 121 0.94 9.37 -6.42
N GLU A 122 1.83 9.67 -5.46
CA GLU A 122 2.65 10.89 -5.50
C GLU A 122 3.99 10.60 -4.82
N PRO A 123 5.14 10.97 -5.42
CA PRO A 123 6.46 10.74 -4.83
C PRO A 123 6.84 11.82 -3.81
N VAL A 124 7.80 11.49 -2.95
CA VAL A 124 8.50 12.47 -2.10
C VAL A 124 9.51 13.26 -2.92
N ASN A 125 10.19 12.60 -3.87
CA ASN A 125 11.21 13.22 -4.73
C ASN A 125 12.28 13.96 -3.93
N LEU A 126 13.05 13.25 -3.09
CA LEU A 126 14.25 13.86 -2.50
C LEU A 126 15.26 14.26 -3.58
N ASN A 127 15.30 13.52 -4.69
CA ASN A 127 15.89 13.93 -5.96
C ASN A 127 14.76 13.96 -6.99
N ASP A 128 14.82 14.88 -7.94
CA ASP A 128 13.75 15.15 -8.91
C ASP A 128 13.31 13.92 -9.74
N THR A 129 14.13 12.89 -9.83
CA THR A 129 13.89 11.67 -10.63
C THR A 129 13.44 10.46 -9.82
N ASP A 130 13.38 10.53 -8.48
CA ASP A 130 13.12 9.39 -7.62
C ASP A 130 11.76 8.71 -7.94
N GLY A 131 10.74 9.50 -8.24
CA GLY A 131 9.42 9.02 -8.64
C GLY A 131 9.44 8.28 -9.98
N ASP A 132 10.07 8.88 -11.00
CA ASP A 132 10.20 8.27 -12.33
C ASP A 132 11.02 6.97 -12.29
N GLU A 133 12.04 6.93 -11.44
CA GLU A 133 12.85 5.73 -11.24
C GLU A 133 12.05 4.64 -10.54
N ALA A 134 11.27 4.99 -9.53
CA ALA A 134 10.38 4.06 -8.83
C ALA A 134 9.33 3.45 -9.78
N GLU A 135 8.71 4.26 -10.64
CA GLU A 135 7.75 3.76 -11.63
C GLU A 135 8.41 2.79 -12.62
N ARG A 136 9.60 3.10 -13.10
CA ARG A 136 10.37 2.20 -13.97
C ARG A 136 10.71 0.88 -13.27
N GLU A 137 11.20 0.92 -12.03
CA GLU A 137 11.49 -0.29 -11.26
C GLU A 137 10.25 -1.17 -11.07
N MET A 138 9.08 -0.56 -10.78
CA MET A 138 7.82 -1.28 -10.65
C MET A 138 7.40 -1.94 -11.97
N GLN A 139 7.56 -1.25 -13.11
CA GLN A 139 7.29 -1.80 -14.44
C GLN A 139 8.25 -2.94 -14.78
N ASP A 140 9.55 -2.79 -14.52
CA ASP A 140 10.57 -3.81 -14.77
C ASP A 140 10.32 -5.08 -13.93
N ALA A 141 9.75 -4.93 -12.73
CA ALA A 141 9.28 -6.04 -11.91
C ALA A 141 7.98 -6.69 -12.44
N GLY A 142 7.39 -6.16 -13.51
CA GLY A 142 6.20 -6.69 -14.16
C GLY A 142 4.88 -6.16 -13.61
N ALA A 143 4.89 -5.04 -12.88
CA ALA A 143 3.66 -4.33 -12.53
C ALA A 143 3.11 -3.56 -13.74
N GLN A 144 1.80 -3.38 -13.79
CA GLN A 144 1.13 -2.61 -14.83
C GLN A 144 0.76 -1.23 -14.29
N LEU A 145 1.29 -0.18 -14.90
CA LEU A 145 0.90 1.19 -14.59
C LEU A 145 -0.40 1.50 -15.35
N VAL A 146 -1.44 1.90 -14.63
CA VAL A 146 -2.77 2.18 -15.17
C VAL A 146 -3.34 3.44 -14.56
N ASP A 147 -4.28 4.08 -15.22
CA ASP A 147 -5.06 5.17 -14.65
C ASP A 147 -6.30 4.65 -13.87
N SER A 148 -6.88 5.50 -13.04
CA SER A 148 -8.08 5.17 -12.26
C SER A 148 -9.28 4.81 -13.13
N SER A 149 -9.39 5.40 -14.34
CA SER A 149 -10.45 5.09 -15.29
C SER A 149 -10.33 3.67 -15.84
N THR A 150 -9.13 3.17 -16.02
CA THR A 150 -8.87 1.78 -16.43
C THR A 150 -9.27 0.82 -15.32
N VAL A 151 -8.91 1.12 -14.07
CA VAL A 151 -9.34 0.32 -12.90
C VAL A 151 -10.86 0.22 -12.83
N GLN A 152 -11.56 1.36 -12.96
CA GLN A 152 -13.03 1.38 -12.97
C GLN A 152 -13.61 0.49 -14.06
N ARG A 153 -13.06 0.51 -15.27
CA ARG A 153 -13.52 -0.36 -16.37
C ARG A 153 -13.29 -1.83 -16.08
N LEU A 154 -12.14 -2.21 -15.55
CA LEU A 154 -11.80 -3.59 -15.23
C LEU A 154 -12.69 -4.19 -14.15
N PHE A 155 -13.10 -3.40 -13.16
CA PHE A 155 -13.87 -3.91 -12.01
C PHE A 155 -15.38 -3.69 -12.10
N VAL A 156 -15.85 -2.70 -12.87
CA VAL A 156 -17.30 -2.45 -13.04
C VAL A 156 -17.91 -3.38 -14.10
N GLN A 157 -17.16 -3.84 -15.08
CA GLN A 157 -17.67 -4.77 -16.10
C GLN A 157 -17.93 -6.18 -15.56
N ASP A 158 -17.30 -6.60 -14.47
CA ASP A 158 -17.46 -7.93 -13.88
C ASP A 158 -18.78 -8.12 -13.10
N ASP A 159 -19.40 -7.05 -12.63
CA ASP A 159 -20.70 -7.13 -11.92
C ASP A 159 -21.93 -7.33 -12.85
N GLY A 160 -21.75 -7.16 -14.14
CA GLY A 160 -22.85 -7.18 -15.13
C GLY A 160 -23.07 -8.49 -15.89
N SER A 161 -22.10 -9.41 -15.94
CA SER A 161 -22.14 -10.53 -16.91
C SER A 161 -22.65 -11.86 -16.35
N HIS A 162 -22.94 -12.01 -15.07
CA HIS A 162 -23.43 -13.27 -14.47
C HIS A 162 -24.94 -13.28 -14.17
N ARG A 163 -25.74 -12.37 -14.71
CA ARG A 163 -27.19 -12.37 -14.54
C ARG A 163 -27.98 -12.74 -15.80
N ARG A 164 -27.45 -13.59 -16.67
CA ARG A 164 -28.31 -14.25 -17.71
C ARG A 164 -27.70 -15.60 -18.08
N ARG A 165 -28.09 -16.67 -17.35
CA ARG A 165 -28.53 -17.97 -17.98
C ARG A 165 -29.18 -18.82 -16.88
#